data_72a683e4f5f3bf76c04419542a9d32ff
#
_entry.id   72a683e4f5f3bf76c04419542a9d32ff
#
_cell.length_a   1.000
_cell.length_b   1.000
_cell.length_c   1.000
_cell.angle_alpha   90.00
_cell.angle_beta   90.00
_cell.angle_gamma   90.00
#
_symmetry.space_group_name_H-M   'P 1'
#
loop_
_entity.id
_entity.type
_entity.pdbx_description
1 polymer ?
#
loop_
_entity_poly.entity_id
_entity_poly.type
_entity_poly.pdbx_seq_one_letter_code
_entity_poly.pdbx_strand_id
1 'polypeptide(L)'
;MEKYPRLNEAIANVLRERREAQGLSKRKLAELAWLERVYIIQLEQGTKQPTLNALFYLSEALGLPPSEFVKLVEAEITRLARSAGDSNQ
;
A
#
# COMPACT_ATOMS: atom_id res chain seq x y z
N MET A 1 15.23 14.37 7.66
CA MET A 1 15.27 13.00 8.19
C MET A 1 13.86 12.40 8.17
N GLU A 2 13.72 11.21 7.64
CA GLU A 2 12.43 10.54 7.61
C GLU A 2 12.19 9.80 8.92
N LYS A 3 11.01 9.98 9.48
CA LYS A 3 10.62 9.29 10.70
C LYS A 3 10.16 7.85 10.42
N TYR A 4 9.62 7.62 9.23
CA TYR A 4 9.13 6.30 8.84
C TYR A 4 9.76 5.93 7.49
N PRO A 5 11.04 5.54 7.48
CA PRO A 5 11.78 5.33 6.21
C PRO A 5 11.23 4.17 5.36
N ARG A 6 10.51 3.24 5.97
CA ARG A 6 9.96 2.10 5.23
C ARG A 6 8.47 2.23 4.96
N LEU A 7 7.91 3.44 5.11
CA LEU A 7 6.49 3.66 4.91
C LEU A 7 6.05 3.32 3.48
N ASN A 8 6.82 3.77 2.49
CA ASN A 8 6.46 3.50 1.09
C ASN A 8 6.49 2.01 0.79
N GLU A 9 7.44 1.29 1.36
CA GLU A 9 7.52 -0.16 1.21
C GLU A 9 6.31 -0.84 1.83
N ALA A 10 5.91 -0.40 3.01
CA ALA A 10 4.75 -0.96 3.70
C ALA A 10 3.47 -0.72 2.89
N ILE A 11 3.30 0.49 2.37
CA ILE A 11 2.15 0.81 1.54
C ILE A 11 2.13 -0.06 0.29
N ALA A 12 3.29 -0.20 -0.36
CA ALA A 12 3.41 -1.01 -1.57
C ALA A 12 3.00 -2.47 -1.30
N ASN A 13 3.48 -3.02 -0.19
CA ASN A 13 3.20 -4.41 0.17
C ASN A 13 1.71 -4.62 0.46
N VAL A 14 1.10 -3.73 1.24
CA VAL A 14 -0.32 -3.84 1.59
C VAL A 14 -1.18 -3.68 0.33
N LEU A 15 -0.86 -2.71 -0.51
CA LEU A 15 -1.62 -2.47 -1.72
C LEU A 15 -1.60 -3.68 -2.64
N ARG A 16 -0.41 -4.23 -2.90
CA ARG A 16 -0.26 -5.40 -3.75
C ARG A 16 -1.00 -6.61 -3.18
N GLU A 17 -0.83 -6.84 -1.88
CA GLU A 17 -1.44 -7.98 -1.21
C GLU A 17 -2.97 -7.92 -1.28
N ARG A 18 -3.54 -6.74 -0.98
CA ARG A 18 -4.98 -6.59 -1.02
C ARG A 18 -5.52 -6.64 -2.44
N ARG A 19 -4.77 -6.11 -3.41
CA ARG A 19 -5.15 -6.20 -4.82
C ARG A 19 -5.19 -7.65 -5.28
N GLU A 20 -4.15 -8.40 -4.97
CA GLU A 20 -4.06 -9.81 -5.37
C GLU A 20 -5.13 -10.65 -4.66
N ALA A 21 -5.40 -10.35 -3.41
CA ALA A 21 -6.45 -11.04 -2.66
C ALA A 21 -7.83 -10.87 -3.29
N GLN A 22 -8.05 -9.75 -3.98
CA GLN A 22 -9.30 -9.48 -4.68
C GLN A 22 -9.26 -10.00 -6.12
N GLY A 23 -8.15 -10.59 -6.55
CA GLY A 23 -8.01 -11.09 -7.92
C GLY A 23 -7.95 -9.99 -8.96
N LEU A 24 -7.51 -8.79 -8.59
CA LEU A 24 -7.50 -7.64 -9.51
C LEU A 24 -6.14 -7.46 -10.15
N SER A 25 -6.13 -7.18 -11.46
CA SER A 25 -4.93 -6.69 -12.13
C SER A 25 -4.69 -5.24 -11.71
N LYS A 26 -3.47 -4.75 -11.93
CA LYS A 26 -3.16 -3.34 -11.67
C LYS A 26 -4.05 -2.44 -12.52
N ARG A 27 -4.29 -2.82 -13.76
CA ARG A 27 -5.16 -2.08 -14.67
C ARG A 27 -6.59 -2.01 -14.12
N LYS A 28 -7.11 -3.15 -13.65
CA LYS A 28 -8.47 -3.19 -13.14
C LYS A 28 -8.60 -2.36 -11.86
N LEU A 29 -7.62 -2.44 -10.99
CA LEU A 29 -7.62 -1.62 -9.79
C LEU A 29 -7.63 -0.14 -10.15
N ALA A 30 -6.80 0.27 -11.12
CA ALA A 30 -6.75 1.66 -11.56
C ALA A 30 -8.12 2.13 -12.06
N GLU A 31 -8.79 1.30 -12.84
CA GLU A 31 -10.14 1.62 -13.34
C GLU A 31 -11.12 1.81 -12.19
N LEU A 32 -11.14 0.87 -11.26
CA LEU A 32 -12.06 0.91 -10.12
C LEU A 32 -11.77 2.08 -9.18
N ALA A 33 -10.50 2.46 -9.07
CA ALA A 33 -10.08 3.53 -8.17
C ALA A 33 -10.06 4.91 -8.84
N TRP A 34 -10.37 5.00 -10.14
CA TRP A 34 -10.34 6.25 -10.90
C TRP A 34 -8.94 6.88 -10.90
N LEU A 35 -7.91 6.01 -11.00
CA LEU A 35 -6.51 6.43 -10.99
C LEU A 35 -5.81 5.91 -12.25
N GLU A 36 -4.67 6.49 -12.56
CA GLU A 36 -3.84 6.05 -13.68
C GLU A 36 -3.15 4.75 -13.35
N ARG A 37 -3.04 3.84 -14.31
CA ARG A 37 -2.35 2.55 -14.10
C ARG A 37 -0.88 2.76 -13.71
N VAL A 38 -0.21 3.74 -14.34
CA VAL A 38 1.19 4.01 -14.01
C VAL A 38 1.35 4.42 -12.54
N TYR A 39 0.37 5.11 -11.99
CA TYR A 39 0.38 5.49 -10.58
C TYR A 39 0.32 4.26 -9.68
N ILE A 40 -0.57 3.30 -10.02
CA ILE A 40 -0.65 2.03 -9.28
C ILE A 40 0.70 1.31 -9.31
N ILE A 41 1.32 1.25 -10.48
CA ILE A 41 2.63 0.61 -10.64
C ILE A 41 3.67 1.27 -9.72
N GLN A 42 3.70 2.60 -9.71
CA GLN A 42 4.65 3.35 -8.88
C GLN A 42 4.40 3.14 -7.39
N LEU A 43 3.14 3.10 -6.98
CA LEU A 43 2.80 2.83 -5.59
C LEU A 43 3.26 1.45 -5.17
N GLU A 44 3.07 0.45 -6.02
CA GLU A 44 3.48 -0.93 -5.70
C GLU A 44 4.98 -1.14 -5.81
N GLN A 45 5.69 -0.24 -6.48
CA GLN A 45 7.15 -0.25 -6.51
C GLN A 45 7.76 0.48 -5.32
N GLY A 46 6.94 1.18 -4.55
CA GLY A 46 7.42 1.95 -3.42
C GLY A 46 8.11 3.25 -3.82
N THR A 47 7.95 3.68 -5.07
CA THR A 47 8.60 4.91 -5.57
C THR A 47 7.74 6.15 -5.38
N LYS A 48 6.49 5.98 -5.00
CA LYS A 48 5.57 7.07 -4.72
C LYS A 48 4.72 6.76 -3.50
N GLN A 49 4.23 7.82 -2.88
CA GLN A 49 3.32 7.72 -1.76
C GLN A 49 1.96 8.21 -2.23
N PRO A 50 0.87 7.53 -1.88
CA PRO A 50 -0.44 8.01 -2.30
C PRO A 50 -0.82 9.27 -1.54
N THR A 51 -1.52 10.18 -2.23
CA THR A 51 -2.19 11.27 -1.53
C THR A 51 -3.29 10.67 -0.67
N LEU A 52 -3.77 11.42 0.31
CA LEU A 52 -4.89 10.95 1.13
C LEU A 52 -6.11 10.69 0.25
N ASN A 53 -6.36 11.55 -0.73
CA ASN A 53 -7.46 11.37 -1.66
C ASN A 53 -7.34 10.04 -2.42
N ALA A 54 -6.14 9.76 -2.93
CA ALA A 54 -5.90 8.49 -3.64
C ALA A 54 -6.10 7.30 -2.71
N LEU A 55 -5.69 7.43 -1.46
CA LEU A 55 -5.86 6.36 -0.47
C LEU A 55 -7.34 6.01 -0.29
N PHE A 56 -8.20 7.02 -0.24
CA PHE A 56 -9.64 6.80 -0.11
C PHE A 56 -10.17 6.05 -1.34
N TYR A 57 -9.79 6.47 -2.54
CA TYR A 57 -10.21 5.80 -3.77
C TYR A 57 -9.73 4.36 -3.83
N LEU A 58 -8.46 4.13 -3.48
CA LEU A 58 -7.89 2.78 -3.47
C LEU A 58 -8.60 1.88 -2.47
N SER A 59 -8.85 2.40 -1.28
CA SER A 59 -9.51 1.64 -0.23
C SER A 59 -10.90 1.21 -0.66
N GLU A 60 -11.66 2.14 -1.23
CA GLU A 60 -13.00 1.85 -1.72
C GLU A 60 -12.96 0.77 -2.82
N ALA A 61 -12.02 0.90 -3.76
CA ALA A 61 -11.88 -0.08 -4.83
C ALA A 61 -11.53 -1.47 -4.30
N LEU A 62 -10.81 -1.52 -3.18
CA LEU A 62 -10.41 -2.78 -2.55
C LEU A 62 -11.43 -3.30 -1.53
N GLY A 63 -12.53 -2.56 -1.33
CA GLY A 63 -13.57 -2.98 -0.40
C GLY A 63 -13.21 -2.78 1.07
N LEU A 64 -12.33 -1.84 1.37
CA LEU A 64 -11.90 -1.55 2.73
C LEU A 64 -12.26 -0.12 3.13
N PRO A 65 -12.59 0.12 4.40
CA PRO A 65 -12.57 1.50 4.89
C PRO A 65 -11.14 2.03 4.83
N PRO A 66 -10.92 3.32 4.54
CA PRO A 66 -9.55 3.87 4.54
C PRO A 66 -8.82 3.67 5.87
N SER A 67 -9.54 3.72 6.99
CA SER A 67 -8.94 3.45 8.31
C SER A 67 -8.37 2.04 8.40
N GLU A 68 -9.04 1.07 7.79
CA GLU A 68 -8.55 -0.30 7.79
C GLU A 68 -7.29 -0.43 6.94
N PHE A 69 -7.24 0.26 5.80
CA PHE A 69 -6.03 0.26 4.98
C PHE A 69 -4.84 0.79 5.77
N VAL A 70 -5.03 1.93 6.45
CA VAL A 70 -3.97 2.52 7.27
C VAL A 70 -3.55 1.59 8.40
N LYS A 71 -4.51 0.91 9.02
CA LYS A 71 -4.22 -0.05 10.07
C LYS A 71 -3.35 -1.19 9.56
N LEU A 72 -3.62 -1.68 8.35
CA LEU A 72 -2.80 -2.72 7.73
C LEU A 72 -1.39 -2.19 7.44
N VAL A 73 -1.27 -0.94 7.02
CA VAL A 73 0.04 -0.32 6.80
C VAL A 73 0.82 -0.24 8.11
N GLU A 74 0.16 0.16 9.19
CA GLU A 74 0.80 0.19 10.51
C GLU A 74 1.34 -1.17 10.91
N ALA A 75 0.54 -2.21 10.71
CA ALA A 75 0.95 -3.58 11.03
C ALA A 75 2.14 -4.01 10.17
N GLU A 76 2.14 -3.62 8.91
CA GLU A 76 3.23 -3.96 8.00
C GLU A 76 4.53 -3.25 8.38
N ILE A 77 4.44 -1.99 8.80
CA ILE A 77 5.61 -1.26 9.30
C ILE A 77 6.22 -2.00 10.48
N THR A 78 5.39 -2.45 11.41
CA THR A 78 5.85 -3.21 12.58
C THR A 78 6.51 -4.51 12.15
N ARG A 79 5.90 -5.23 11.20
CA ARG A 79 6.44 -6.49 10.69
C ARG A 79 7.82 -6.28 10.04
N LEU A 80 7.95 -5.23 9.23
CA LEU A 80 9.22 -4.93 8.56
C LEU A 80 10.30 -4.56 9.57
N ALA A 81 9.94 -3.81 10.60
CA ALA A 81 10.88 -3.43 11.65
C ALA A 81 11.37 -4.65 12.43
N ARG A 82 10.48 -5.57 12.76
CA ARG A 82 10.82 -6.80 13.45
C ARG A 82 11.75 -7.67 12.61
N SER A 83 11.43 -7.80 11.33
CA SER A 83 12.24 -8.59 10.41
C SER A 83 13.66 -8.04 10.33
N ALA A 84 13.80 -6.71 10.25
CA ALA A 84 15.12 -6.07 10.23
C ALA A 84 15.84 -6.25 11.56
N GLY A 85 15.10 -6.14 12.68
CA GLY A 85 15.67 -6.34 14.00
C GLY A 85 16.16 -7.76 14.20
N ASP A 86 15.37 -8.74 13.76
CA ASP A 86 15.73 -10.15 13.87
C ASP A 86 17.00 -10.45 13.07
N SER A 87 17.15 -9.84 11.90
CA SER A 87 18.30 -10.09 11.06
C SER A 87 19.59 -9.52 11.64
N ASN A 88 19.50 -8.66 12.64
CA ASN A 88 20.65 -8.06 13.30
C ASN A 88 21.09 -8.85 14.55
N GLN A 89 20.36 -9.88 14.87
CA GLN A 89 20.70 -10.73 16.00
C GLN A 89 21.71 -11.82 15.58
#